data_8008de8db5e7c5e87d1cd2e18cc3f759
#
_entry.id   8008de8db5e7c5e87d1cd2e18cc3f759
#
_cell.length_a   1.000
_cell.length_b   1.000
_cell.length_c   1.000
_cell.angle_alpha   90.00
_cell.angle_beta   90.00
_cell.angle_gamma   90.00
#
_symmetry.space_group_name_H-M   'P 1'
#
loop_
_entity.id
_entity.type
_entity.pdbx_description
1 polymer ?
#
loop_
_entity_poly.entity_id
_entity_poly.type
_entity_poly.pdbx_seq_one_letter_code
_entity_poly.pdbx_strand_id
1 'polypeptide(L)'
;PLINKTALRVGKKKLIIVGFFAYAFVFLLASVCGQGLFWGIAIAVCAGIPMAILGILPQAVVADISEVDAVESGEQRSGMFFAARTFAMKMGQAVSMLVFTSVVAAFTTGSGQTSTVEPFGYRLTAIIATVFCVIGAVLFFFYDEKGVMKKIAEKEDKNA
;
A
#
# COMPACT_ATOMS: atom_id res chain seq x y z
N PRO A 1 16.15 1.45 -8.04
CA PRO A 1 16.73 0.31 -8.79
C PRO A 1 16.76 -0.99 -7.97
N LEU A 2 17.02 -0.94 -6.64
CA LEU A 2 17.08 -2.14 -5.78
C LEU A 2 15.74 -2.89 -5.71
N ILE A 3 14.63 -2.17 -5.50
CA ILE A 3 13.27 -2.76 -5.39
C ILE A 3 12.89 -3.47 -6.69
N ASN A 4 13.19 -2.87 -7.84
CA ASN A 4 12.87 -3.47 -9.13
C ASN A 4 13.69 -4.76 -9.39
N LYS A 5 14.99 -4.76 -9.05
CA LYS A 5 15.84 -5.94 -9.15
C LYS A 5 15.40 -7.09 -8.23
N THR A 6 14.91 -6.75 -7.03
CA THR A 6 14.36 -7.73 -6.08
C THR A 6 12.99 -8.25 -6.54
N ALA A 7 12.15 -7.38 -7.12
CA ALA A 7 10.84 -7.75 -7.67
C ALA A 7 10.95 -8.75 -8.83
N LEU A 8 11.97 -8.61 -9.68
CA LEU A 8 12.25 -9.55 -10.79
C LEU A 8 12.71 -10.92 -10.29
N ARG A 9 13.37 -11.00 -9.12
CA ARG A 9 13.87 -12.28 -8.58
C ARG A 9 12.84 -13.02 -7.72
N VAL A 10 12.05 -12.30 -6.94
CA VAL A 10 11.14 -12.87 -5.91
C VAL A 10 9.69 -12.95 -6.41
N GLY A 11 9.34 -12.16 -7.42
CA GLY A 11 7.98 -11.96 -7.90
C GLY A 11 7.33 -10.71 -7.28
N LYS A 12 6.59 -9.97 -8.11
CA LYS A 12 5.94 -8.70 -7.70
C LYS A 12 4.89 -8.94 -6.60
N LYS A 13 4.08 -10.01 -6.74
CA LYS A 13 3.05 -10.39 -5.77
C LYS A 13 3.61 -10.63 -4.38
N LYS A 14 4.64 -11.47 -4.27
CA LYS A 14 5.24 -11.81 -2.98
C LYS A 14 5.81 -10.57 -2.28
N LEU A 15 6.47 -9.70 -3.04
CA LEU A 15 7.09 -8.50 -2.49
C LEU A 15 6.04 -7.48 -2.01
N ILE A 16 4.90 -7.37 -2.69
CA ILE A 16 3.78 -6.52 -2.24
C ILE A 16 3.18 -7.07 -0.94
N ILE A 17 2.94 -8.38 -0.84
CA ILE A 17 2.42 -9.01 0.37
C ILE A 17 3.37 -8.79 1.55
N VAL A 18 4.68 -8.99 1.33
CA VAL A 18 5.71 -8.68 2.35
C VAL A 18 5.68 -7.21 2.74
N GLY A 19 5.49 -6.29 1.78
CA GLY A 19 5.34 -4.87 2.03
C GLY A 19 4.14 -4.55 2.93
N PHE A 20 2.98 -5.16 2.71
CA PHE A 20 1.81 -5.01 3.57
C PHE A 20 2.05 -5.54 4.99
N PHE A 21 2.65 -6.72 5.14
CA PHE A 21 2.98 -7.27 6.46
C PHE A 21 4.03 -6.45 7.19
N ALA A 22 5.06 -5.97 6.49
CA ALA A 22 6.06 -5.07 7.08
C ALA A 22 5.41 -3.76 7.54
N TYR A 23 4.48 -3.20 6.77
CA TYR A 23 3.76 -1.99 7.14
C TYR A 23 2.85 -2.22 8.34
N ALA A 24 2.11 -3.35 8.37
CA ALA A 24 1.30 -3.75 9.51
C ALA A 24 2.15 -3.90 10.79
N PHE A 25 3.34 -4.49 10.67
CA PHE A 25 4.27 -4.61 11.79
C PHE A 25 4.76 -3.25 12.30
N VAL A 26 5.07 -2.32 11.41
CA VAL A 26 5.45 -0.94 11.78
C VAL A 26 4.32 -0.24 12.53
N PHE A 27 3.06 -0.39 12.10
CA PHE A 27 1.92 0.18 12.81
C PHE A 27 1.70 -0.46 14.18
N LEU A 28 1.90 -1.78 14.32
CA LEU A 28 1.86 -2.44 15.63
C LEU A 28 2.97 -1.93 16.56
N LEU A 29 4.19 -1.76 16.05
CA LEU A 29 5.26 -1.13 16.82
C LEU A 29 4.90 0.28 17.25
N ALA A 30 4.32 1.08 16.35
CA ALA A 30 3.87 2.43 16.67
C ALA A 30 2.79 2.46 17.77
N SER A 31 1.93 1.43 17.82
CA SER A 31 0.91 1.29 18.87
C SER A 31 1.51 1.02 20.26
N VAL A 32 2.63 0.31 20.34
CA VAL A 32 3.26 -0.12 21.61
C VAL A 32 4.36 0.85 22.06
N CYS A 33 5.06 1.48 21.11
CA CYS A 33 6.16 2.40 21.41
C CYS A 33 5.68 3.66 22.15
N GLY A 34 6.49 4.10 23.10
CA GLY A 34 6.21 5.30 23.90
C GLY A 34 6.27 6.59 23.09
N GLN A 35 5.73 7.65 23.66
CA GLN A 35 5.77 9.00 23.08
C GLN A 35 7.17 9.60 23.27
N GLY A 36 7.95 9.69 22.19
CA GLY A 36 9.27 10.30 22.23
C GLY A 36 9.82 10.53 20.83
N LEU A 37 10.58 11.60 20.65
CA LEU A 37 11.17 11.96 19.35
C LEU A 37 12.02 10.82 18.76
N PHE A 38 12.79 10.14 19.61
CA PHE A 38 13.62 9.00 19.18
C PHE A 38 12.79 7.85 18.58
N TRP A 39 11.69 7.49 19.24
CA TRP A 39 10.78 6.45 18.75
C TRP A 39 10.08 6.86 17.47
N GLY A 40 9.67 8.14 17.35
CA GLY A 40 9.08 8.68 16.12
C GLY A 40 10.02 8.57 14.92
N ILE A 41 11.29 8.93 15.10
CA ILE A 41 12.32 8.82 14.04
C ILE A 41 12.56 7.36 13.66
N ALA A 42 12.70 6.46 14.65
CA ALA A 42 12.91 5.04 14.40
C ALA A 42 11.76 4.42 13.59
N ILE A 43 10.51 4.71 13.97
CA ILE A 43 9.30 4.24 13.25
C ILE A 43 9.24 4.80 11.83
N ALA A 44 9.56 6.09 11.65
CA ALA A 44 9.56 6.72 10.33
C ALA A 44 10.59 6.09 9.38
N VAL A 45 11.79 5.79 9.87
CA VAL A 45 12.83 5.08 9.10
C VAL A 45 12.39 3.67 8.74
N CYS A 46 11.82 2.92 9.70
CA CYS A 46 11.31 1.57 9.46
C CYS A 46 10.13 1.56 8.47
N ALA A 47 9.27 2.59 8.47
CA ALA A 47 8.15 2.72 7.55
C ALA A 47 8.59 3.05 6.11
N GLY A 48 9.76 3.63 5.92
CA GLY A 48 10.25 4.07 4.61
C GLY A 48 10.37 2.94 3.59
N ILE A 49 10.85 1.78 4.00
CA ILE A 49 11.05 0.62 3.12
C ILE A 49 9.70 0.06 2.62
N PRO A 50 8.74 -0.34 3.47
CA PRO A 50 7.45 -0.82 3.01
C PRO A 50 6.65 0.26 2.25
N MET A 51 6.78 1.54 2.61
CA MET A 51 6.17 2.64 1.88
C MET A 51 6.69 2.72 0.44
N ALA A 52 7.99 2.56 0.23
CA ALA A 52 8.56 2.54 -1.12
C ALA A 52 8.09 1.33 -1.94
N ILE A 53 7.99 0.15 -1.32
CA ILE A 53 7.47 -1.07 -1.96
C ILE A 53 6.02 -0.86 -2.41
N LEU A 54 5.14 -0.43 -1.51
CA LEU A 54 3.71 -0.23 -1.77
C LEU A 54 3.43 0.97 -2.68
N GLY A 55 4.34 1.94 -2.78
CA GLY A 55 4.23 3.05 -3.72
C GLY A 55 4.55 2.67 -5.16
N ILE A 56 5.55 1.81 -5.37
CA ILE A 56 6.10 1.50 -6.71
C ILE A 56 5.48 0.24 -7.31
N LEU A 57 5.43 -0.86 -6.57
CA LEU A 57 5.04 -2.15 -7.12
C LEU A 57 3.59 -2.25 -7.63
N PRO A 58 2.56 -1.75 -6.95
CA PRO A 58 1.20 -1.80 -7.48
C PRO A 58 1.06 -1.05 -8.81
N GLN A 59 1.86 -0.01 -9.03
CA GLN A 59 1.89 0.71 -10.30
C GLN A 59 2.46 -0.15 -11.43
N ALA A 60 3.51 -0.92 -11.14
CA ALA A 60 4.08 -1.87 -12.10
C ALA A 60 3.10 -3.01 -12.42
N VAL A 61 2.34 -3.48 -11.42
CA VAL A 61 1.29 -4.50 -11.65
C VAL A 61 0.18 -3.98 -12.56
N VAL A 62 -0.26 -2.73 -12.37
CA VAL A 62 -1.27 -2.12 -13.26
C VAL A 62 -0.75 -1.97 -14.69
N ALA A 63 0.53 -1.65 -14.87
CA ALA A 63 1.15 -1.60 -16.20
C ALA A 63 1.12 -2.99 -16.86
N ASP A 64 1.50 -4.05 -16.14
CA ASP A 64 1.47 -5.42 -16.67
C ASP A 64 0.04 -5.84 -17.07
N ILE A 65 -0.97 -5.51 -16.25
CA ILE A 65 -2.38 -5.81 -16.55
C ILE A 65 -2.84 -5.06 -17.80
N SER A 66 -2.48 -3.78 -17.93
CA SER A 66 -2.85 -2.97 -19.10
C SER A 66 -2.18 -3.47 -20.39
N GLU A 67 -0.99 -4.07 -20.28
CA GLU A 67 -0.32 -4.70 -21.41
C GLU A 67 -1.02 -5.99 -21.86
N VAL A 68 -1.45 -6.82 -20.91
CA VAL A 68 -2.25 -8.02 -21.20
C VAL A 68 -3.57 -7.66 -21.87
N ASP A 69 -4.28 -6.63 -21.37
CA ASP A 69 -5.53 -6.15 -21.97
C ASP A 69 -5.32 -5.67 -23.41
N ALA A 70 -4.24 -4.94 -23.67
CA ALA A 70 -3.89 -4.49 -25.02
C ALA A 70 -3.61 -5.65 -25.98
N VAL A 71 -3.12 -6.80 -25.47
CA VAL A 71 -2.93 -8.03 -26.25
C VAL A 71 -4.25 -8.71 -26.59
N GLU A 72 -5.16 -8.78 -25.62
CA GLU A 72 -6.43 -9.48 -25.77
C GLU A 72 -7.46 -8.66 -26.57
N SER A 73 -7.52 -7.35 -26.34
CA SER A 73 -8.49 -6.46 -26.99
C SER A 73 -8.02 -5.85 -28.31
N GLY A 74 -6.70 -5.87 -28.58
CA GLY A 74 -6.09 -5.18 -29.71
C GLY A 74 -6.03 -3.64 -29.57
N GLU A 75 -6.50 -3.07 -28.45
CA GLU A 75 -6.56 -1.63 -28.21
C GLU A 75 -5.72 -1.24 -26.99
N GLN A 76 -4.92 -0.18 -27.11
CA GLN A 76 -4.14 0.34 -26.00
C GLN A 76 -4.99 1.22 -25.08
N ARG A 77 -5.55 0.62 -24.02
CA ARG A 77 -6.38 1.31 -23.02
C ARG A 77 -5.64 1.58 -21.70
N SER A 78 -4.32 1.66 -21.71
CA SER A 78 -3.49 1.85 -20.52
C SER A 78 -3.91 3.06 -19.66
N GLY A 79 -4.32 4.16 -20.30
CA GLY A 79 -4.81 5.35 -19.61
C GLY A 79 -6.02 5.09 -18.71
N MET A 80 -6.95 4.21 -19.15
CA MET A 80 -8.12 3.83 -18.35
C MET A 80 -7.73 3.07 -17.08
N PHE A 81 -6.78 2.13 -17.17
CA PHE A 81 -6.29 1.37 -16.01
C PHE A 81 -5.60 2.27 -14.98
N PHE A 82 -4.74 3.19 -15.44
CA PHE A 82 -4.10 4.16 -14.55
C PHE A 82 -5.08 5.16 -13.95
N ALA A 83 -6.09 5.59 -14.70
CA ALA A 83 -7.15 6.46 -14.20
C ALA A 83 -7.97 5.74 -13.10
N ALA A 84 -8.41 4.50 -13.35
CA ALA A 84 -9.14 3.69 -12.37
C ALA A 84 -8.31 3.48 -11.08
N ARG A 85 -7.02 3.15 -11.21
CA ARG A 85 -6.11 3.04 -10.07
C ARG A 85 -6.00 4.35 -9.29
N THR A 86 -5.81 5.46 -9.98
CA THR A 86 -5.67 6.78 -9.35
C THR A 86 -6.95 7.18 -8.64
N PHE A 87 -8.11 6.92 -9.23
CA PHE A 87 -9.41 7.14 -8.61
C PHE A 87 -9.56 6.30 -7.33
N ALA A 88 -9.27 5.00 -7.39
CA ALA A 88 -9.33 4.12 -6.24
C ALA A 88 -8.40 4.59 -5.10
N MET A 89 -7.16 5.04 -5.44
CA MET A 89 -6.24 5.61 -4.47
C MET A 89 -6.80 6.88 -3.81
N LYS A 90 -7.40 7.78 -4.57
CA LYS A 90 -7.98 9.03 -4.04
C LYS A 90 -9.18 8.74 -3.14
N MET A 91 -10.03 7.79 -3.53
CA MET A 91 -11.12 7.33 -2.66
C MET A 91 -10.61 6.72 -1.35
N GLY A 92 -9.59 5.86 -1.42
CA GLY A 92 -8.95 5.28 -0.24
C GLY A 92 -8.33 6.34 0.67
N GLN A 93 -7.66 7.35 0.11
CA GLN A 93 -7.11 8.48 0.87
C GLN A 93 -8.21 9.29 1.57
N ALA A 94 -9.32 9.57 0.89
CA ALA A 94 -10.44 10.31 1.48
C ALA A 94 -11.05 9.56 2.66
N VAL A 95 -11.31 8.25 2.51
CA VAL A 95 -11.84 7.40 3.59
C VAL A 95 -10.85 7.33 4.76
N SER A 96 -9.56 7.13 4.48
CA SER A 96 -8.51 7.09 5.50
C SER A 96 -8.44 8.39 6.30
N MET A 97 -8.51 9.54 5.61
CA MET A 97 -8.48 10.85 6.27
C MET A 97 -9.71 11.06 7.14
N LEU A 98 -10.88 10.64 6.68
CA LEU A 98 -12.13 10.73 7.44
C LEU A 98 -12.05 9.88 8.71
N VAL A 99 -11.61 8.62 8.61
CA VAL A 99 -11.44 7.72 9.76
C VAL A 99 -10.42 8.31 10.75
N PHE A 100 -9.25 8.73 10.26
CA PHE A 100 -8.21 9.31 11.10
C PHE A 100 -8.70 10.54 11.85
N THR A 101 -9.31 11.49 11.13
CA THR A 101 -9.81 12.74 11.73
C THR A 101 -10.92 12.47 12.76
N SER A 102 -11.83 11.53 12.49
CA SER A 102 -12.90 11.17 13.42
C SER A 102 -12.37 10.57 14.71
N VAL A 103 -11.38 9.66 14.62
CA VAL A 103 -10.73 9.05 15.79
C VAL A 103 -9.97 10.11 16.59
N VAL A 104 -9.15 10.92 15.92
CA VAL A 104 -8.38 11.98 16.60
C VAL A 104 -9.33 12.98 17.28
N ALA A 105 -10.39 13.42 16.62
CA ALA A 105 -11.36 14.35 17.21
C ALA A 105 -12.08 13.76 18.44
N ALA A 106 -12.43 12.47 18.40
CA ALA A 106 -13.09 11.80 19.52
C ALA A 106 -12.20 11.67 20.77
N PHE A 107 -10.87 11.62 20.60
CA PHE A 107 -9.89 11.47 21.68
C PHE A 107 -9.02 12.72 21.90
N THR A 108 -9.47 13.88 21.42
CA THR A 108 -8.80 15.16 21.68
C THR A 108 -9.43 15.83 22.89
N THR A 109 -8.62 16.12 23.91
CA THR A 109 -9.02 16.83 25.11
C THR A 109 -8.40 18.24 25.11
N GLY A 110 -9.18 19.25 25.49
CA GLY A 110 -8.75 20.65 25.48
C GLY A 110 -9.27 21.43 24.26
N SER A 111 -9.05 22.73 24.25
CA SER A 111 -9.47 23.64 23.19
C SER A 111 -8.35 24.58 22.78
N GLY A 112 -8.24 24.87 21.49
CA GLY A 112 -7.23 25.76 20.93
C GLY A 112 -5.80 25.19 20.95
N GLN A 113 -4.81 26.00 21.30
CA GLN A 113 -3.38 25.62 21.28
C GLN A 113 -2.96 24.61 22.37
N THR A 114 -3.84 24.35 23.34
CA THR A 114 -3.60 23.37 24.42
C THR A 114 -4.30 22.02 24.19
N SER A 115 -4.86 21.80 23.01
CA SER A 115 -5.48 20.52 22.68
C SER A 115 -4.44 19.40 22.58
N THR A 116 -4.65 18.31 23.31
CA THR A 116 -3.79 17.12 23.28
C THR A 116 -4.63 15.90 22.91
N VAL A 117 -4.07 15.03 22.07
CA VAL A 117 -4.69 13.75 21.76
C VAL A 117 -4.27 12.74 22.82
N GLU A 118 -5.21 12.03 23.40
CA GLU A 118 -4.92 10.99 24.38
C GLU A 118 -4.09 9.85 23.73
N PRO A 119 -3.17 9.22 24.50
CA PRO A 119 -2.36 8.11 24.00
C PRO A 119 -3.19 6.95 23.42
N PHE A 120 -4.41 6.76 23.92
CA PHE A 120 -5.35 5.77 23.45
C PHE A 120 -5.83 6.04 22.02
N GLY A 121 -6.06 7.31 21.65
CA GLY A 121 -6.45 7.71 20.30
C GLY A 121 -5.41 7.31 19.25
N TYR A 122 -4.13 7.54 19.53
CA TYR A 122 -3.04 7.11 18.65
C TYR A 122 -2.94 5.58 18.50
N ARG A 123 -3.07 4.85 19.61
CA ARG A 123 -3.06 3.38 19.59
C ARG A 123 -4.22 2.82 18.79
N LEU A 124 -5.41 3.36 18.96
CA LEU A 124 -6.60 2.94 18.22
C LEU A 124 -6.42 3.18 16.71
N THR A 125 -5.90 4.35 16.33
CA THR A 125 -5.61 4.65 14.90
C THR A 125 -4.60 3.67 14.32
N ALA A 126 -3.53 3.33 15.05
CA ALA A 126 -2.52 2.38 14.60
C ALA A 126 -3.10 0.95 14.44
N ILE A 127 -3.99 0.53 15.34
CA ILE A 127 -4.68 -0.77 15.25
C ILE A 127 -5.60 -0.80 14.01
N ILE A 128 -6.39 0.25 13.78
CA ILE A 128 -7.26 0.36 12.61
C ILE A 128 -6.42 0.28 11.32
N ALA A 129 -5.31 1.02 11.25
CA ALA A 129 -4.40 0.98 10.11
C ALA A 129 -3.82 -0.42 9.89
N THR A 130 -3.46 -1.14 10.96
CA THR A 130 -2.98 -2.53 10.88
C THR A 130 -4.04 -3.44 10.28
N VAL A 131 -5.30 -3.34 10.71
CA VAL A 131 -6.41 -4.13 10.16
C VAL A 131 -6.57 -3.88 8.66
N PHE A 132 -6.55 -2.62 8.22
CA PHE A 132 -6.62 -2.28 6.80
C PHE A 132 -5.44 -2.85 5.99
N CYS A 133 -4.21 -2.82 6.55
CA CYS A 133 -3.05 -3.44 5.90
C CYS A 133 -3.21 -4.96 5.74
N VAL A 134 -3.72 -5.65 6.76
CA VAL A 134 -3.98 -7.09 6.69
C VAL A 134 -5.06 -7.41 5.66
N ILE A 135 -6.16 -6.65 5.62
CA ILE A 135 -7.20 -6.80 4.59
C ILE A 135 -6.60 -6.60 3.19
N GLY A 136 -5.79 -5.56 3.00
CA GLY A 136 -5.08 -5.32 1.73
C GLY A 136 -4.17 -6.49 1.32
N ALA A 137 -3.43 -7.06 2.27
CA ALA A 137 -2.59 -8.23 2.02
C ALA A 137 -3.42 -9.45 1.59
N VAL A 138 -4.55 -9.72 2.26
CA VAL A 138 -5.46 -10.83 1.95
C VAL A 138 -6.08 -10.65 0.57
N LEU A 139 -6.57 -9.45 0.23
CA LEU A 139 -7.12 -9.18 -1.09
C LEU A 139 -6.07 -9.37 -2.19
N PHE A 140 -4.83 -8.95 -1.93
CA PHE A 140 -3.74 -9.12 -2.89
C PHE A 140 -3.29 -10.58 -3.02
N PHE A 141 -3.58 -11.44 -2.04
CA PHE A 141 -3.32 -12.87 -2.13
C PHE A 141 -4.13 -13.56 -3.25
N PHE A 142 -5.32 -13.05 -3.57
CA PHE A 142 -6.15 -13.56 -4.67
C PHE A 142 -5.66 -13.15 -6.08
N TYR A 143 -4.72 -12.21 -6.18
CA TYR A 143 -4.16 -11.80 -7.47
C TYR A 143 -3.31 -12.93 -8.10
N ASP A 144 -3.58 -13.28 -9.38
CA ASP A 144 -2.80 -14.29 -10.13
C ASP A 144 -1.71 -13.66 -10.99
N GLU A 145 -0.52 -13.48 -10.40
CA GLU A 145 0.66 -12.96 -11.10
C GLU A 145 1.14 -13.90 -12.23
N LYS A 146 1.03 -15.22 -12.01
CA LYS A 146 1.55 -16.21 -12.98
C LYS A 146 0.75 -16.22 -14.27
N GLY A 147 -0.58 -16.08 -14.17
CA GLY A 147 -1.46 -15.99 -15.34
C GLY A 147 -1.14 -14.76 -16.20
N VAL A 148 -0.93 -13.61 -15.56
CA VAL A 148 -0.58 -12.36 -16.25
C VAL A 148 0.78 -12.46 -16.94
N MET A 149 1.81 -12.93 -16.23
CA MET A 149 3.17 -13.07 -16.81
C MET A 149 3.24 -14.08 -17.94
N LYS A 150 2.46 -15.17 -17.87
CA LYS A 150 2.40 -16.16 -18.95
C LYS A 150 1.84 -15.55 -20.25
N LYS A 151 0.79 -14.75 -20.17
CA LYS A 151 0.19 -14.08 -21.33
C LYS A 151 1.14 -13.07 -21.98
N ILE A 152 1.95 -12.37 -21.18
CA ILE A 152 2.98 -11.45 -21.69
C ILE A 152 4.07 -12.23 -22.45
N ALA A 153 4.57 -13.34 -21.88
CA ALA A 153 5.59 -14.16 -22.50
C ALA A 153 5.12 -14.81 -23.82
N GLU A 154 3.87 -15.28 -23.89
CA GLU A 154 3.28 -15.84 -25.12
C GLU A 154 3.16 -14.79 -26.24
N LYS A 155 3.07 -13.51 -25.90
CA LYS A 155 3.09 -12.41 -26.88
C LYS A 155 4.49 -12.15 -27.42
N GLU A 156 5.49 -12.11 -26.55
CA GLU A 156 6.89 -11.90 -26.99
C GLU A 156 7.31 -12.97 -27.97
N ASP A 157 6.92 -14.23 -27.72
CA ASP A 157 7.24 -15.37 -28.59
C ASP A 157 6.52 -15.32 -29.97
N LYS A 158 5.32 -14.70 -30.03
CA LYS A 158 4.57 -14.51 -31.28
C LYS A 158 5.09 -13.35 -32.15
N ASN A 159 5.82 -12.41 -31.54
CA ASN A 159 6.34 -11.23 -32.23
C ASN A 159 7.84 -11.36 -32.60
N ALA A 160 8.50 -12.44 -32.15
CA ALA A 160 9.89 -12.80 -32.51
C ALA A 160 9.94 -13.73 -33.71
#